data_df80d97a12fa69f2946f22d2917b87da
#
_entry.id   df80d97a12fa69f2946f22d2917b87da
#
_cell.length_a   1.000
_cell.length_b   1.000
_cell.length_c   1.000
_cell.angle_alpha   90.00
_cell.angle_beta   90.00
_cell.angle_gamma   90.00
#
_symmetry.space_group_name_H-M   'P 1'
#
loop_
_entity.id
_entity.type
_entity.pdbx_description
1 polymer ?
#
loop_
_entity_poly.entity_id
_entity_poly.type
_entity_poly.pdbx_seq_one_letter_code
_entity_poly.pdbx_strand_id
1 'polypeptide(L)'
;MTDPEIDYRAIYNRLPAGIALLSPDLRFIDANEAYLHLSGRSLADLLGHHIFEVFPDSPHRGRAGNGPTSLGASLHNVLATKERDTLALQRYDVERLDRPGTYDERYWSTINTPILDAAGEVVLIAHRVEEVTDFMRTGPAERGGDSKLQAELYMRASELQELNQRIRKAHAREREVALALQAALLPAPRPVGHRAAVRYQPAVSALNVCGDWYDLVDLPGDCIAVAVGDVVGHGLAAACVMGQLRSALSAAARVTGGPAEALDALGLYARSVEGAESTTVVKAFIDWADRSITYSNAGHLPAALLHTDGSVEFLDRATDPPLGARPHHQPRPQATVGFDTGATLVLYTDGLVERRGEDIDVGLTRLATTLASRPASDPETMADALLSELIPPTGATDDTALVVLRL
;
A
#
# COMPACT_ATOMS: atom_id res chain seq x y z
N MET A 1 0.24 -22.18 46.35
CA MET A 1 -0.15 -20.74 46.47
C MET A 1 -1.05 -20.48 45.28
N THR A 2 -2.35 -20.30 45.52
CA THR A 2 -3.29 -19.86 44.47
C THR A 2 -2.96 -18.42 44.15
N ASP A 3 -2.73 -18.13 42.86
CA ASP A 3 -2.60 -16.75 42.41
C ASP A 3 -3.80 -15.92 42.87
N PRO A 4 -3.59 -14.73 43.43
CA PRO A 4 -4.70 -13.87 43.83
C PRO A 4 -5.54 -13.54 42.58
N GLU A 5 -6.85 -13.78 42.66
CA GLU A 5 -7.80 -13.40 41.62
C GLU A 5 -7.74 -11.87 41.43
N ILE A 6 -7.22 -11.40 40.27
CA ILE A 6 -7.02 -9.98 40.00
C ILE A 6 -8.38 -9.40 39.57
N ASP A 7 -8.92 -8.48 40.34
CA ASP A 7 -10.12 -7.70 39.95
C ASP A 7 -9.74 -6.56 38.98
N TYR A 8 -9.74 -6.87 37.70
CA TYR A 8 -9.43 -5.89 36.63
C TYR A 8 -10.42 -4.73 36.61
N ARG A 9 -11.67 -4.94 36.99
CA ARG A 9 -12.68 -3.87 37.04
C ARG A 9 -12.41 -2.87 38.14
N ALA A 10 -12.01 -3.35 39.33
CA ALA A 10 -11.60 -2.47 40.42
C ALA A 10 -10.34 -1.67 40.05
N ILE A 11 -9.38 -2.30 39.36
CA ILE A 11 -8.19 -1.61 38.88
C ILE A 11 -8.58 -0.52 37.87
N TYR A 12 -9.40 -0.86 36.85
CA TYR A 12 -9.86 0.06 35.82
C TYR A 12 -10.54 1.31 36.39
N ASN A 13 -11.43 1.12 37.37
CA ASN A 13 -12.14 2.21 38.03
C ASN A 13 -11.24 3.09 38.92
N ARG A 14 -10.15 2.55 39.47
CA ARG A 14 -9.20 3.30 40.29
C ARG A 14 -8.07 3.98 39.54
N LEU A 15 -7.98 3.81 38.22
CA LEU A 15 -6.99 4.54 37.43
C LEU A 15 -7.28 6.06 37.47
N PRO A 16 -6.24 6.89 37.71
CA PRO A 16 -6.44 8.35 37.83
C PRO A 16 -6.73 9.03 36.49
N ALA A 17 -6.39 8.39 35.36
CA ALA A 17 -6.69 8.89 34.03
C ALA A 17 -8.13 8.53 33.62
N GLY A 18 -8.83 9.45 32.99
CA GLY A 18 -10.14 9.19 32.42
C GLY A 18 -10.04 8.25 31.22
N ILE A 19 -10.64 7.07 31.27
CA ILE A 19 -10.62 6.07 30.21
C ILE A 19 -12.04 5.65 29.89
N ALA A 20 -12.40 5.75 28.59
CA ALA A 20 -13.60 5.13 28.04
C ALA A 20 -13.22 4.02 27.06
N LEU A 21 -14.05 2.99 26.99
CA LEU A 21 -13.95 1.94 25.99
C LEU A 21 -15.01 2.18 24.92
N LEU A 22 -14.56 2.26 23.66
CA LEU A 22 -15.43 2.46 22.51
C LEU A 22 -15.43 1.20 21.64
N SER A 23 -16.59 0.88 21.06
CA SER A 23 -16.69 -0.11 19.98
C SER A 23 -16.04 0.41 18.69
N PRO A 24 -15.79 -0.44 17.67
CA PRO A 24 -15.37 0.01 16.36
C PRO A 24 -16.36 0.99 15.69
N ASP A 25 -17.64 0.94 16.06
CA ASP A 25 -18.68 1.90 15.63
C ASP A 25 -18.67 3.19 16.46
N LEU A 26 -17.61 3.42 17.25
CA LEU A 26 -17.42 4.60 18.10
C LEU A 26 -18.51 4.83 19.14
N ARG A 27 -19.14 3.74 19.64
CA ARG A 27 -20.11 3.79 20.73
C ARG A 27 -19.48 3.43 22.07
N PHE A 28 -19.90 4.09 23.12
CA PHE A 28 -19.44 3.81 24.47
C PHE A 28 -19.86 2.40 24.92
N ILE A 29 -18.88 1.60 25.33
CA ILE A 29 -19.06 0.27 25.91
C ILE A 29 -18.87 0.30 27.42
N ASP A 30 -17.91 1.11 27.92
CA ASP A 30 -17.67 1.34 29.34
C ASP A 30 -16.91 2.66 29.55
N ALA A 31 -16.90 3.17 30.78
CA ALA A 31 -16.11 4.31 31.21
C ALA A 31 -15.75 4.20 32.69
N ASN A 32 -14.49 4.51 33.06
CA ASN A 32 -14.05 4.47 34.45
C ASN A 32 -14.52 5.70 35.23
N GLU A 33 -14.43 5.64 36.56
CA GLU A 33 -14.87 6.70 37.47
C GLU A 33 -14.21 8.06 37.13
N ALA A 34 -12.92 8.07 36.77
CA ALA A 34 -12.21 9.28 36.39
C ALA A 34 -12.80 9.91 35.09
N TYR A 35 -13.17 9.08 34.10
CA TYR A 35 -13.80 9.59 32.87
C TYR A 35 -15.18 10.19 33.14
N LEU A 36 -15.99 9.54 33.98
CA LEU A 36 -17.31 10.04 34.37
C LEU A 36 -17.19 11.38 35.11
N HIS A 37 -16.21 11.50 35.99
CA HIS A 37 -15.95 12.75 36.71
C HIS A 37 -15.50 13.87 35.78
N LEU A 38 -14.57 13.61 34.86
CA LEU A 38 -14.05 14.58 33.88
C LEU A 38 -15.12 15.05 32.90
N SER A 39 -15.94 14.14 32.41
CA SER A 39 -16.99 14.42 31.44
C SER A 39 -18.25 15.04 32.05
N GLY A 40 -18.43 14.92 33.36
CA GLY A 40 -19.65 15.30 34.07
C GLY A 40 -20.89 14.47 33.69
N ARG A 41 -20.71 13.30 33.07
CA ARG A 41 -21.79 12.42 32.62
C ARG A 41 -21.88 11.18 33.49
N SER A 42 -23.07 10.62 33.63
CA SER A 42 -23.24 9.30 34.23
C SER A 42 -22.92 8.20 33.22
N LEU A 43 -22.62 7.00 33.70
CA LEU A 43 -22.39 5.85 32.82
C LEU A 43 -23.62 5.54 31.96
N ALA A 44 -24.82 5.75 32.50
CA ALA A 44 -26.08 5.54 31.76
C ALA A 44 -26.26 6.50 30.59
N ASP A 45 -25.72 7.73 30.69
CA ASP A 45 -25.78 8.73 29.63
C ASP A 45 -24.80 8.42 28.48
N LEU A 46 -23.81 7.56 28.75
CA LEU A 46 -22.77 7.18 27.78
C LEU A 46 -23.07 5.87 27.06
N LEU A 47 -23.44 4.82 27.79
CA LEU A 47 -23.54 3.46 27.27
C LEU A 47 -24.40 3.36 26.02
N GLY A 48 -23.83 2.79 24.95
CA GLY A 48 -24.50 2.56 23.66
C GLY A 48 -24.65 3.80 22.79
N HIS A 49 -24.38 5.00 23.32
CA HIS A 49 -24.42 6.24 22.53
C HIS A 49 -23.12 6.42 21.74
N HIS A 50 -23.22 7.01 20.56
CA HIS A 50 -22.06 7.36 19.75
C HIS A 50 -21.32 8.54 20.38
N ILE A 51 -19.98 8.53 20.36
CA ILE A 51 -19.17 9.56 21.04
C ILE A 51 -19.52 10.97 20.61
N PHE A 52 -19.85 11.20 19.33
CA PHE A 52 -20.23 12.52 18.81
C PHE A 52 -21.71 12.87 19.01
N GLU A 53 -22.54 11.91 19.46
CA GLU A 53 -23.88 12.21 19.96
C GLU A 53 -23.83 12.78 21.39
N VAL A 54 -22.91 12.24 22.21
CA VAL A 54 -22.71 12.68 23.59
C VAL A 54 -21.90 13.98 23.66
N PHE A 55 -20.89 14.09 22.79
CA PHE A 55 -19.99 15.24 22.69
C PHE A 55 -20.02 15.84 21.29
N PRO A 56 -21.09 16.58 20.94
CA PRO A 56 -21.22 17.25 19.64
C PRO A 56 -20.23 18.38 19.48
N ASP A 57 -20.06 18.85 18.26
CA ASP A 57 -19.23 20.04 17.96
C ASP A 57 -19.67 21.25 18.79
N SER A 58 -18.72 21.89 19.50
CA SER A 58 -18.99 23.12 20.22
C SER A 58 -19.43 24.24 19.26
N PRO A 59 -20.51 24.99 19.57
CA PRO A 59 -20.97 26.11 18.73
C PRO A 59 -19.98 27.27 18.62
N HIS A 60 -19.00 27.33 19.52
CA HIS A 60 -17.98 28.40 19.54
C HIS A 60 -16.69 27.96 18.84
N ARG A 61 -16.74 27.66 17.54
CA ARG A 61 -15.56 27.47 16.69
C ARG A 61 -14.75 28.76 16.55
N GLY A 62 -13.88 29.08 17.51
CA GLY A 62 -12.79 30.03 17.30
C GLY A 62 -11.75 29.43 16.34
N ARG A 63 -11.00 30.29 15.62
CA ARG A 63 -9.97 29.97 14.62
C ARG A 63 -8.86 28.98 15.06
N ALA A 64 -8.87 28.48 16.30
CA ALA A 64 -7.88 27.59 16.90
C ALA A 64 -8.47 26.24 17.41
N GLY A 65 -9.75 25.95 17.18
CA GLY A 65 -10.40 24.74 17.71
C GLY A 65 -10.40 23.60 16.70
N ASN A 66 -9.57 22.59 16.94
CA ASN A 66 -9.53 21.34 16.19
C ASN A 66 -10.40 20.23 16.82
N GLY A 67 -11.45 20.53 17.58
CA GLY A 67 -12.28 19.64 18.39
C GLY A 67 -12.68 18.29 17.76
N PRO A 68 -13.99 17.99 17.60
CA PRO A 68 -14.46 16.68 17.16
C PRO A 68 -13.95 16.22 15.80
N THR A 69 -13.62 17.16 14.88
CA THR A 69 -13.05 16.81 13.57
C THR A 69 -11.67 16.16 13.69
N SER A 70 -10.86 16.58 14.65
CA SER A 70 -9.54 15.98 14.91
C SER A 70 -9.65 14.69 15.72
N LEU A 71 -10.58 14.62 16.68
CA LEU A 71 -10.87 13.39 17.42
C LEU A 71 -11.42 12.32 16.49
N GLY A 72 -12.38 12.68 15.62
CA GLY A 72 -12.92 11.76 14.61
C GLY A 72 -11.84 11.23 13.68
N ALA A 73 -10.96 12.11 13.19
CA ALA A 73 -9.84 11.71 12.35
C ALA A 73 -8.88 10.75 13.08
N SER A 74 -8.61 11.00 14.38
CA SER A 74 -7.77 10.13 15.21
C SER A 74 -8.41 8.75 15.42
N LEU A 75 -9.69 8.69 15.78
CA LEU A 75 -10.41 7.44 15.99
C LEU A 75 -10.48 6.61 14.71
N HIS A 76 -10.78 7.23 13.56
CA HIS A 76 -10.75 6.54 12.26
C HIS A 76 -9.34 6.08 11.87
N ASN A 77 -8.30 6.87 12.19
CA ASN A 77 -6.92 6.46 11.95
C ASN A 77 -6.56 5.21 12.76
N VAL A 78 -6.95 5.15 14.04
CA VAL A 78 -6.75 3.96 14.90
C VAL A 78 -7.43 2.71 14.31
N LEU A 79 -8.65 2.85 13.78
CA LEU A 79 -9.38 1.75 13.14
C LEU A 79 -8.70 1.29 11.84
N ALA A 80 -8.17 2.24 11.05
CA ALA A 80 -7.56 1.94 9.76
C ALA A 80 -6.14 1.37 9.88
N THR A 81 -5.33 1.93 10.82
CA THR A 81 -3.91 1.55 10.96
C THR A 81 -3.67 0.48 12.01
N LYS A 82 -4.66 0.25 12.90
CA LYS A 82 -4.53 -0.62 14.09
C LYS A 82 -3.37 -0.20 15.02
N GLU A 83 -2.99 1.07 14.96
CA GLU A 83 -1.94 1.68 15.78
C GLU A 83 -2.51 2.75 16.69
N ARG A 84 -1.80 3.01 17.80
CA ARG A 84 -2.14 4.07 18.75
C ARG A 84 -2.01 5.44 18.09
N ASP A 85 -3.00 6.32 18.32
CA ASP A 85 -2.93 7.72 17.91
C ASP A 85 -3.07 8.66 19.13
N THR A 86 -2.33 9.79 19.07
CA THR A 86 -2.26 10.74 20.20
C THR A 86 -2.61 12.16 19.72
N LEU A 87 -3.51 12.79 20.44
CA LEU A 87 -3.89 14.19 20.26
C LEU A 87 -3.38 14.98 21.48
N ALA A 88 -2.22 15.62 21.35
CA ALA A 88 -1.50 16.21 22.46
C ALA A 88 -2.25 17.37 23.15
N LEU A 89 -2.97 18.16 22.38
CA LEU A 89 -3.74 19.29 22.91
C LEU A 89 -4.96 19.56 22.03
N GLN A 90 -6.14 19.57 22.65
CA GLN A 90 -7.38 19.95 22.00
C GLN A 90 -8.16 20.92 22.88
N ARG A 91 -8.69 21.98 22.29
CA ARG A 91 -9.69 22.79 22.94
C ARG A 91 -11.06 22.19 22.65
N TYR A 92 -11.79 21.84 23.72
CA TYR A 92 -13.18 21.44 23.65
C TYR A 92 -13.90 22.04 24.84
N ASP A 93 -14.82 22.99 24.55
CA ASP A 93 -15.55 23.72 25.57
C ASP A 93 -16.70 22.84 26.06
N VAL A 94 -16.80 22.65 27.37
CA VAL A 94 -17.81 21.80 28.02
C VAL A 94 -18.97 22.67 28.50
N GLU A 95 -20.20 22.26 28.13
CA GLU A 95 -21.41 22.94 28.58
C GLU A 95 -21.59 22.77 30.10
N ARG A 96 -21.88 23.89 30.79
CA ARG A 96 -22.15 23.88 32.23
C ARG A 96 -23.53 23.29 32.50
N LEU A 97 -23.60 22.23 33.29
CA LEU A 97 -24.86 21.60 33.68
C LEU A 97 -25.74 22.44 34.55
N ASP A 98 -25.16 23.37 35.33
CA ASP A 98 -25.86 24.32 36.20
C ASP A 98 -26.41 25.57 35.45
N ARG A 99 -25.92 25.81 34.20
CA ARG A 99 -26.33 26.97 33.39
C ARG A 99 -26.31 26.57 31.90
N PRO A 100 -27.36 25.95 31.38
CA PRO A 100 -27.48 25.61 29.97
C PRO A 100 -27.19 26.75 29.03
N GLY A 101 -26.42 26.51 27.96
CA GLY A 101 -25.97 27.53 27.00
C GLY A 101 -24.71 28.29 27.43
N THR A 102 -24.14 28.00 28.61
CA THR A 102 -22.84 28.54 29.03
C THR A 102 -21.77 27.44 28.95
N TYR A 103 -20.64 27.80 28.36
CA TYR A 103 -19.56 26.84 28.11
C TYR A 103 -18.30 27.25 28.88
N ASP A 104 -17.63 26.26 29.51
CA ASP A 104 -16.31 26.43 30.13
C ASP A 104 -15.24 26.05 29.09
N GLU A 105 -14.30 26.97 28.86
CA GLU A 105 -13.15 26.70 28.02
C GLU A 105 -12.23 25.65 28.68
N ARG A 106 -12.07 24.50 28.03
CA ARG A 106 -11.23 23.39 28.52
C ARG A 106 -10.29 22.89 27.46
N TYR A 107 -9.14 22.44 27.92
CA TYR A 107 -8.08 21.85 27.09
C TYR A 107 -7.85 20.42 27.50
N TRP A 108 -7.74 19.53 26.49
CA TRP A 108 -7.68 18.09 26.65
C TRP A 108 -6.48 17.51 25.91
N SER A 109 -5.82 16.52 26.52
CA SER A 109 -4.90 15.61 25.88
C SER A 109 -5.58 14.24 25.74
N THR A 110 -5.52 13.64 24.57
CA THR A 110 -6.23 12.39 24.27
C THR A 110 -5.30 11.39 23.64
N ILE A 111 -5.41 10.12 24.08
CA ILE A 111 -4.71 8.99 23.49
C ILE A 111 -5.74 7.91 23.14
N ASN A 112 -5.78 7.52 21.88
CA ASN A 112 -6.64 6.45 21.38
C ASN A 112 -5.78 5.21 21.09
N THR A 113 -6.07 4.10 21.75
CA THR A 113 -5.29 2.86 21.63
C THR A 113 -6.22 1.73 21.20
N PRO A 114 -5.94 1.02 20.08
CA PRO A 114 -6.73 -0.13 19.67
C PRO A 114 -6.49 -1.31 20.59
N ILE A 115 -7.55 -2.05 20.89
CA ILE A 115 -7.51 -3.37 21.53
C ILE A 115 -7.87 -4.39 20.47
N LEU A 116 -6.91 -5.27 20.17
CA LEU A 116 -7.03 -6.25 19.10
C LEU A 116 -7.44 -7.61 19.64
N ASP A 117 -8.18 -8.37 18.86
CA ASP A 117 -8.44 -9.78 19.11
C ASP A 117 -7.28 -10.68 18.64
N ALA A 118 -7.45 -12.00 18.77
CA ALA A 118 -6.44 -12.98 18.33
C ALA A 118 -6.24 -13.01 16.81
N ALA A 119 -7.18 -12.49 16.03
CA ALA A 119 -7.07 -12.37 14.58
C ALA A 119 -6.43 -11.03 14.15
N GLY A 120 -6.11 -10.14 15.10
CA GLY A 120 -5.55 -8.82 14.85
C GLY A 120 -6.58 -7.79 14.41
N GLU A 121 -7.89 -8.03 14.64
CA GLU A 121 -8.94 -7.06 14.36
C GLU A 121 -9.24 -6.20 15.60
N VAL A 122 -9.60 -4.91 15.36
CA VAL A 122 -9.93 -3.98 16.44
C VAL A 122 -11.28 -4.37 17.04
N VAL A 123 -11.31 -4.80 18.28
CA VAL A 123 -12.54 -5.12 19.01
C VAL A 123 -13.01 -3.98 19.89
N LEU A 124 -12.08 -3.17 20.43
CA LEU A 124 -12.36 -1.98 21.23
C LEU A 124 -11.30 -0.91 20.96
N ILE A 125 -11.63 0.34 21.27
CA ILE A 125 -10.68 1.46 21.37
C ILE A 125 -10.66 1.93 22.81
N ALA A 126 -9.50 1.92 23.46
CA ALA A 126 -9.29 2.58 24.74
C ALA A 126 -9.04 4.08 24.50
N HIS A 127 -10.04 4.89 24.77
CA HIS A 127 -10.05 6.34 24.65
C HIS A 127 -9.67 6.97 25.99
N ARG A 128 -8.38 7.31 26.14
CA ARG A 128 -7.86 7.99 27.35
C ARG A 128 -7.92 9.49 27.16
N VAL A 129 -8.46 10.20 28.16
CA VAL A 129 -8.52 11.65 28.20
C VAL A 129 -7.90 12.20 29.48
N GLU A 130 -7.27 13.35 29.38
CA GLU A 130 -6.68 14.09 30.49
C GLU A 130 -6.98 15.58 30.32
N GLU A 131 -7.55 16.23 31.35
CA GLU A 131 -7.80 17.66 31.32
C GLU A 131 -6.51 18.41 31.68
N VAL A 132 -6.11 19.35 30.81
CA VAL A 132 -4.89 20.14 30.96
C VAL A 132 -5.19 21.64 31.04
N THR A 133 -6.43 22.02 31.34
CA THR A 133 -6.93 23.42 31.36
C THR A 133 -6.18 24.29 32.35
N ASP A 134 -6.00 23.85 33.58
CA ASP A 134 -5.29 24.61 34.61
C ASP A 134 -3.82 24.82 34.26
N PHE A 135 -3.29 23.90 33.51
CA PHE A 135 -1.95 23.93 33.00
C PHE A 135 -1.78 25.04 31.92
N MET A 136 -2.78 25.21 31.06
CA MET A 136 -2.81 26.22 29.99
C MET A 136 -3.12 27.63 30.52
N ARG A 137 -3.93 27.76 31.56
CA ARG A 137 -4.37 29.05 32.10
C ARG A 137 -3.34 29.70 33.03
N THR A 138 -2.54 28.95 33.74
CA THR A 138 -1.51 29.48 34.62
C THR A 138 -0.24 29.71 33.84
N GLY A 139 0.06 31.00 33.57
CA GLY A 139 1.27 31.40 32.82
C GLY A 139 2.57 30.99 33.54
N PRO A 140 3.71 31.07 32.84
CA PRO A 140 4.99 30.51 33.32
C PRO A 140 5.57 31.21 34.58
N ALA A 141 4.93 32.23 35.10
CA ALA A 141 5.48 33.04 36.19
C ALA A 141 5.14 32.52 37.62
N GLU A 142 4.13 31.67 37.81
CA GLU A 142 3.61 31.33 39.13
C GLU A 142 3.89 29.89 39.63
N ARG A 143 4.53 29.05 38.84
CA ARG A 143 4.81 27.63 39.20
C ARG A 143 6.30 27.30 39.19
N GLY A 144 6.75 26.49 40.11
CA GLY A 144 8.16 26.03 40.19
C GLY A 144 8.61 25.27 38.93
N GLY A 145 9.91 25.06 38.77
CA GLY A 145 10.58 24.58 37.56
C GLY A 145 9.97 23.39 36.79
N ASP A 146 9.30 22.45 37.47
CA ASP A 146 8.64 21.28 36.84
C ASP A 146 7.46 21.65 35.94
N SER A 147 6.72 22.68 36.32
CA SER A 147 5.53 23.14 35.60
C SER A 147 5.88 23.85 34.28
N LYS A 148 7.03 24.54 34.25
CA LYS A 148 7.53 25.21 33.03
C LYS A 148 8.00 24.18 32.00
N LEU A 149 8.67 23.11 32.45
CA LEU A 149 9.13 22.04 31.60
C LEU A 149 7.94 21.26 30.98
N GLN A 150 6.90 21.00 31.77
CA GLN A 150 5.69 20.35 31.28
C GLN A 150 4.96 21.18 30.22
N ALA A 151 4.82 22.51 30.42
CA ALA A 151 4.24 23.42 29.42
C ALA A 151 5.02 23.40 28.09
N GLU A 152 6.34 23.43 28.19
CA GLU A 152 7.22 23.35 27.03
C GLU A 152 7.09 22.01 26.32
N LEU A 153 6.98 20.89 27.03
CA LEU A 153 6.76 19.56 26.47
C LEU A 153 5.41 19.45 25.75
N TYR A 154 4.33 20.00 26.31
CA TYR A 154 3.03 20.03 25.65
C TYR A 154 3.03 20.88 24.38
N MET A 155 3.66 22.06 24.41
CA MET A 155 3.80 22.91 23.22
C MET A 155 4.58 22.19 22.11
N ARG A 156 5.71 21.58 22.45
CA ARG A 156 6.49 20.79 21.46
C ARG A 156 5.72 19.58 20.95
N ALA A 157 4.98 18.87 21.82
CA ALA A 157 4.14 17.75 21.39
C ALA A 157 3.05 18.20 20.41
N SER A 158 2.43 19.36 20.65
CA SER A 158 1.43 19.95 19.75
C SER A 158 2.04 20.32 18.39
N GLU A 159 3.21 20.98 18.38
CA GLU A 159 3.94 21.32 17.16
C GLU A 159 4.34 20.10 16.35
N LEU A 160 4.85 19.06 17.03
CA LEU A 160 5.19 17.79 16.39
C LEU A 160 3.96 17.09 15.80
N GLN A 161 2.83 17.15 16.49
CA GLN A 161 1.58 16.58 15.99
C GLN A 161 1.06 17.31 14.76
N GLU A 162 1.08 18.66 14.77
CA GLU A 162 0.70 19.44 13.59
C GLU A 162 1.63 19.15 12.40
N LEU A 163 2.93 19.04 12.64
CA LEU A 163 3.91 18.71 11.62
C LEU A 163 3.65 17.32 11.05
N ASN A 164 3.44 16.32 11.91
CA ASN A 164 3.10 14.96 11.49
C ASN A 164 1.80 14.92 10.66
N GLN A 165 0.77 15.68 11.06
CA GLN A 165 -0.46 15.73 10.27
C GLN A 165 -0.24 16.37 8.89
N ARG A 166 0.61 17.42 8.79
CA ARG A 166 0.96 18.04 7.51
C ARG A 166 1.74 17.06 6.61
N ILE A 167 2.69 16.33 7.19
CA ILE A 167 3.47 15.31 6.49
C ILE A 167 2.54 14.20 5.97
N ARG A 168 1.68 13.64 6.82
CA ARG A 168 0.71 12.60 6.42
C ARG A 168 -0.22 13.07 5.28
N LYS A 169 -0.73 14.31 5.34
CA LYS A 169 -1.56 14.88 4.26
C LYS A 169 -0.77 15.08 2.97
N ALA A 170 0.48 15.52 3.05
CA ALA A 170 1.35 15.66 1.89
C ALA A 170 1.61 14.30 1.23
N HIS A 171 1.97 13.29 2.01
CA HIS A 171 2.20 11.93 1.53
C HIS A 171 0.93 11.30 0.93
N ALA A 172 -0.25 11.49 1.55
CA ALA A 172 -1.51 10.97 1.01
C ALA A 172 -1.82 11.58 -0.36
N ARG A 173 -1.56 12.88 -0.53
CA ARG A 173 -1.78 13.58 -1.80
C ARG A 173 -0.77 13.16 -2.87
N GLU A 174 0.49 12.99 -2.48
CA GLU A 174 1.54 12.47 -3.36
C GLU A 174 1.19 11.08 -3.87
N ARG A 175 0.74 10.20 -2.96
CA ARG A 175 0.27 8.85 -3.32
C ARG A 175 -0.91 8.87 -4.28
N GLU A 176 -1.89 9.73 -4.06
CA GLU A 176 -3.06 9.86 -4.94
C GLU A 176 -2.65 10.27 -6.36
N VAL A 177 -1.78 11.27 -6.48
CA VAL A 177 -1.23 11.72 -7.77
C VAL A 177 -0.44 10.60 -8.44
N ALA A 178 0.34 9.91 -7.69
CA ALA A 178 1.21 8.85 -8.15
C ALA A 178 0.41 7.64 -8.67
N LEU A 179 -0.61 7.18 -7.95
CA LEU A 179 -1.52 6.12 -8.38
C LEU A 179 -2.32 6.54 -9.64
N ALA A 180 -2.76 7.80 -9.72
CA ALA A 180 -3.45 8.31 -10.89
C ALA A 180 -2.54 8.34 -12.12
N LEU A 181 -1.27 8.74 -11.97
CA LEU A 181 -0.26 8.71 -13.03
C LEU A 181 0.03 7.28 -13.48
N GLN A 182 0.24 6.36 -12.56
CA GLN A 182 0.48 4.95 -12.86
C GLN A 182 -0.69 4.34 -13.62
N ALA A 183 -1.93 4.58 -13.18
CA ALA A 183 -3.12 4.12 -13.88
C ALA A 183 -3.25 4.72 -15.30
N ALA A 184 -2.80 5.97 -15.50
CA ALA A 184 -2.78 6.60 -16.81
C ALA A 184 -1.64 6.10 -17.71
N LEU A 185 -0.54 5.66 -17.13
CA LEU A 185 0.64 5.17 -17.85
C LEU A 185 0.56 3.69 -18.20
N LEU A 186 -0.16 2.86 -17.43
CA LEU A 186 -0.38 1.46 -17.78
C LEU A 186 -1.42 1.35 -18.91
N PRO A 187 -1.28 0.38 -19.83
CA PRO A 187 -2.28 0.17 -20.85
C PRO A 187 -3.61 -0.22 -20.20
N ALA A 188 -4.72 0.38 -20.69
CA ALA A 188 -6.03 -0.13 -20.29
C ALA A 188 -6.10 -1.62 -20.61
N PRO A 189 -6.62 -2.47 -19.71
CA PRO A 189 -6.82 -3.88 -20.00
C PRO A 189 -7.72 -3.98 -21.23
N ARG A 190 -7.12 -4.25 -22.39
CA ARG A 190 -7.86 -4.54 -23.61
C ARG A 190 -8.20 -6.02 -23.56
N PRO A 191 -9.43 -6.39 -23.83
CA PRO A 191 -9.71 -7.80 -24.07
C PRO A 191 -9.00 -8.18 -25.38
N VAL A 192 -7.82 -8.78 -25.27
CA VAL A 192 -7.21 -9.58 -26.35
C VAL A 192 -8.03 -10.87 -26.46
N GLY A 193 -9.32 -10.74 -26.74
CA GLY A 193 -10.26 -11.83 -26.59
C GLY A 193 -10.13 -12.50 -25.19
N HIS A 194 -10.61 -13.73 -25.03
CA HIS A 194 -10.44 -14.51 -23.80
C HIS A 194 -9.05 -15.16 -23.69
N ARG A 195 -8.01 -14.64 -24.38
CA ARG A 195 -6.67 -15.26 -24.48
C ARG A 195 -5.65 -14.67 -23.49
N ALA A 196 -5.92 -13.53 -22.85
CA ALA A 196 -4.97 -12.88 -21.96
C ALA A 196 -5.62 -12.42 -20.66
N ALA A 197 -4.93 -12.62 -19.55
CA ALA A 197 -5.20 -12.00 -18.27
C ALA A 197 -4.00 -11.16 -17.83
N VAL A 198 -4.28 -10.03 -17.21
CA VAL A 198 -3.26 -9.15 -16.65
C VAL A 198 -3.60 -8.85 -15.21
N ARG A 199 -2.59 -8.88 -14.36
CA ARG A 199 -2.70 -8.42 -12.97
C ARG A 199 -1.57 -7.46 -12.67
N TYR A 200 -1.92 -6.43 -11.94
CA TYR A 200 -0.98 -5.47 -11.43
C TYR A 200 -1.29 -5.23 -9.96
N GLN A 201 -0.36 -5.56 -9.09
CA GLN A 201 -0.52 -5.44 -7.64
C GLN A 201 0.62 -4.60 -7.06
N PRO A 202 0.32 -3.39 -6.56
CA PRO A 202 1.35 -2.57 -5.91
C PRO A 202 1.75 -3.17 -4.56
N ALA A 203 3.01 -2.94 -4.16
CA ALA A 203 3.53 -3.31 -2.85
C ALA A 203 2.73 -2.67 -1.71
N VAL A 204 2.63 -3.37 -0.58
CA VAL A 204 1.87 -2.92 0.60
C VAL A 204 2.52 -1.73 1.31
N SER A 205 3.79 -1.42 1.06
CA SER A 205 4.51 -0.31 1.68
C SER A 205 4.06 1.05 1.13
N ALA A 206 3.77 1.97 2.01
CA ALA A 206 2.85 3.11 1.95
C ALA A 206 3.10 4.21 0.88
N LEU A 207 4.10 4.17 0.02
CA LEU A 207 4.45 5.29 -0.87
C LEU A 207 4.88 4.88 -2.29
N ASN A 208 4.78 3.62 -2.66
CA ASN A 208 5.40 3.12 -3.88
C ASN A 208 4.46 3.23 -5.08
N VAL A 209 4.75 4.19 -5.92
CA VAL A 209 4.46 4.14 -7.34
C VAL A 209 5.68 3.51 -7.99
N CYS A 210 5.48 2.62 -8.91
CA CYS A 210 6.36 1.53 -9.23
C CYS A 210 7.06 1.69 -10.56
N GLY A 211 8.24 1.10 -10.66
CA GLY A 211 8.98 0.91 -11.89
C GLY A 211 8.44 -0.19 -12.78
N ASP A 212 7.63 -1.10 -12.23
CA ASP A 212 7.06 -2.24 -12.93
C ASP A 212 6.04 -1.86 -13.99
N TRP A 213 6.09 -2.52 -15.13
CA TRP A 213 5.06 -2.35 -16.17
C TRP A 213 4.85 -3.61 -17.00
N TYR A 214 3.73 -3.63 -17.71
CA TYR A 214 3.45 -4.56 -18.80
C TYR A 214 2.98 -3.80 -20.04
N ASP A 215 3.09 -4.42 -21.20
CA ASP A 215 2.59 -3.89 -22.46
C ASP A 215 2.08 -5.01 -23.35
N LEU A 216 0.94 -4.80 -24.00
CA LEU A 216 0.36 -5.69 -24.99
C LEU A 216 0.04 -4.86 -26.25
N VAL A 217 0.60 -5.25 -27.38
CA VAL A 217 0.51 -4.53 -28.64
C VAL A 217 0.03 -5.48 -29.72
N ASP A 218 -1.15 -5.23 -30.26
CA ASP A 218 -1.63 -5.95 -31.44
C ASP A 218 -0.75 -5.62 -32.64
N LEU A 219 -0.29 -6.64 -33.33
CA LEU A 219 0.50 -6.56 -34.54
C LEU A 219 -0.33 -7.04 -35.73
N PRO A 220 0.06 -6.72 -36.98
CA PRO A 220 -0.60 -7.25 -38.18
C PRO A 220 -0.60 -8.77 -38.22
N GLY A 221 -1.67 -9.37 -38.73
CA GLY A 221 -1.89 -10.80 -38.68
C GLY A 221 -2.49 -11.25 -37.36
N ASP A 222 -2.45 -12.54 -37.02
CA ASP A 222 -2.83 -13.09 -35.73
C ASP A 222 -1.60 -13.08 -34.80
N CYS A 223 -1.05 -11.86 -34.57
CA CYS A 223 0.19 -11.63 -33.87
C CYS A 223 0.02 -10.63 -32.74
N ILE A 224 0.70 -10.84 -31.63
CA ILE A 224 0.77 -9.87 -30.52
C ILE A 224 2.21 -9.73 -30.02
N ALA A 225 2.59 -8.51 -29.66
CA ALA A 225 3.82 -8.28 -28.90
C ALA A 225 3.48 -8.02 -27.44
N VAL A 226 4.11 -8.79 -26.55
CA VAL A 226 3.96 -8.64 -25.09
C VAL A 226 5.28 -8.26 -24.46
N ALA A 227 5.26 -7.45 -23.42
CA ALA A 227 6.42 -7.14 -22.61
C ALA A 227 6.06 -7.03 -21.14
N VAL A 228 7.04 -7.33 -20.29
CA VAL A 228 7.07 -7.02 -18.86
C VAL A 228 8.46 -6.47 -18.55
N GLY A 229 8.54 -5.45 -17.72
CA GLY A 229 9.81 -4.85 -17.34
C GLY A 229 9.73 -4.16 -15.99
N ASP A 230 10.90 -3.80 -15.47
CA ASP A 230 11.06 -3.14 -14.18
C ASP A 230 12.16 -2.06 -14.26
N VAL A 231 11.83 -0.86 -13.78
CA VAL A 231 12.75 0.28 -13.61
C VAL A 231 13.26 0.30 -12.19
N VAL A 232 14.56 0.35 -12.03
CA VAL A 232 15.21 0.41 -10.71
C VAL A 232 14.72 1.60 -9.90
N GLY A 233 14.25 1.34 -8.67
CA GLY A 233 13.78 2.34 -7.73
C GLY A 233 12.27 2.46 -7.66
N HIS A 234 11.80 3.40 -6.87
CA HIS A 234 10.38 3.57 -6.58
C HIS A 234 9.98 5.05 -6.57
N GLY A 235 8.68 5.30 -6.60
CA GLY A 235 8.13 6.65 -6.55
C GLY A 235 7.93 7.27 -7.93
N LEU A 236 7.56 8.54 -7.92
CA LEU A 236 7.14 9.27 -9.12
C LEU A 236 8.22 9.30 -10.21
N ALA A 237 9.49 9.38 -9.82
CA ALA A 237 10.60 9.38 -10.78
C ALA A 237 10.67 8.07 -11.56
N ALA A 238 10.62 6.91 -10.89
CA ALA A 238 10.62 5.60 -11.52
C ALA A 238 9.40 5.41 -12.43
N ALA A 239 8.21 5.82 -12.00
CA ALA A 239 7.00 5.77 -12.82
C ALA A 239 7.07 6.63 -14.07
N CYS A 240 7.69 7.81 -14.00
CA CYS A 240 7.90 8.66 -15.18
C CYS A 240 8.85 8.00 -16.19
N VAL A 241 9.95 7.40 -15.73
CA VAL A 241 10.88 6.63 -16.54
C VAL A 241 10.18 5.42 -17.18
N MET A 242 9.45 4.65 -16.36
CA MET A 242 8.65 3.51 -16.80
C MET A 242 7.70 3.90 -17.94
N GLY A 243 6.93 4.97 -17.78
CA GLY A 243 5.98 5.43 -18.80
C GLY A 243 6.65 5.81 -20.11
N GLN A 244 7.84 6.43 -20.07
CA GLN A 244 8.63 6.77 -21.24
C GLN A 244 9.14 5.50 -21.95
N LEU A 245 9.75 4.57 -21.19
CA LEU A 245 10.31 3.34 -21.73
C LEU A 245 9.23 2.43 -22.32
N ARG A 246 8.11 2.26 -21.62
CA ARG A 246 6.97 1.49 -22.10
C ARG A 246 6.42 2.05 -23.41
N SER A 247 6.23 3.38 -23.47
CA SER A 247 5.69 4.03 -24.67
C SER A 247 6.65 3.92 -25.87
N ALA A 248 7.95 4.07 -25.62
CA ALA A 248 8.97 3.89 -26.64
C ALA A 248 9.01 2.43 -27.15
N LEU A 249 8.95 1.44 -26.24
CA LEU A 249 8.93 0.02 -26.60
C LEU A 249 7.66 -0.37 -27.36
N SER A 250 6.51 0.16 -26.95
CA SER A 250 5.23 -0.04 -27.64
C SER A 250 5.24 0.50 -29.08
N ALA A 251 5.87 1.65 -29.29
CA ALA A 251 6.05 2.21 -30.62
C ALA A 251 7.05 1.40 -31.45
N ALA A 252 8.19 1.02 -30.87
CA ALA A 252 9.22 0.22 -31.53
C ALA A 252 8.67 -1.12 -32.02
N ALA A 253 7.88 -1.82 -31.20
CA ALA A 253 7.28 -3.10 -31.56
C ALA A 253 6.41 -3.08 -32.82
N ARG A 254 5.86 -1.92 -33.19
CA ARG A 254 5.01 -1.77 -34.40
C ARG A 254 5.79 -1.56 -35.69
N VAL A 255 7.08 -1.23 -35.59
CA VAL A 255 7.90 -0.84 -36.78
C VAL A 255 9.16 -1.68 -36.91
N THR A 256 9.50 -2.53 -35.97
CA THR A 256 10.67 -3.42 -35.99
C THR A 256 10.28 -4.83 -36.43
N GLY A 257 11.25 -5.58 -36.97
CA GLY A 257 11.05 -6.95 -37.44
C GLY A 257 11.00 -8.01 -36.34
N GLY A 258 11.25 -7.65 -35.07
CA GLY A 258 11.25 -8.61 -33.98
C GLY A 258 11.59 -8.00 -32.61
N PRO A 259 11.51 -8.82 -31.55
CA PRO A 259 11.70 -8.35 -30.19
C PRO A 259 13.12 -7.84 -29.89
N ALA A 260 14.16 -8.44 -30.53
CA ALA A 260 15.53 -7.99 -30.34
C ALA A 260 15.75 -6.56 -30.87
N GLU A 261 15.26 -6.27 -32.09
CA GLU A 261 15.34 -4.95 -32.70
C GLU A 261 14.55 -3.90 -31.88
N ALA A 262 13.38 -4.28 -31.36
CA ALA A 262 12.60 -3.42 -30.51
C ALA A 262 13.34 -3.08 -29.20
N LEU A 263 14.01 -4.06 -28.60
CA LEU A 263 14.84 -3.83 -27.40
C LEU A 263 16.14 -3.08 -27.69
N ASP A 264 16.73 -3.23 -28.89
CA ASP A 264 17.87 -2.41 -29.32
C ASP A 264 17.47 -0.93 -29.46
N ALA A 265 16.33 -0.66 -30.10
CA ALA A 265 15.77 0.69 -30.20
C ALA A 265 15.47 1.29 -28.81
N LEU A 266 14.87 0.50 -27.90
CA LEU A 266 14.63 0.91 -26.53
C LEU A 266 15.93 1.20 -25.79
N GLY A 267 16.96 0.36 -25.94
CA GLY A 267 18.27 0.53 -25.31
C GLY A 267 18.96 1.82 -25.74
N LEU A 268 18.81 2.22 -27.01
CA LEU A 268 19.29 3.50 -27.52
C LEU A 268 18.54 4.68 -26.88
N TYR A 269 17.22 4.57 -26.78
CA TYR A 269 16.38 5.59 -26.14
C TYR A 269 16.68 5.73 -24.64
N ALA A 270 16.82 4.62 -23.93
CA ALA A 270 17.09 4.57 -22.49
C ALA A 270 18.36 5.36 -22.09
N ARG A 271 19.36 5.45 -22.95
CA ARG A 271 20.57 6.25 -22.70
C ARG A 271 20.33 7.76 -22.62
N SER A 272 19.22 8.23 -23.19
CA SER A 272 18.83 9.65 -23.13
C SER A 272 17.86 9.96 -21.99
N VAL A 273 17.47 8.95 -21.22
CA VAL A 273 16.52 9.06 -20.11
C VAL A 273 17.26 8.83 -18.79
N GLU A 274 17.36 9.86 -17.98
CA GLU A 274 17.98 9.77 -16.65
C GLU A 274 17.17 8.81 -15.76
N GLY A 275 17.85 7.86 -15.11
CA GLY A 275 17.24 6.83 -14.27
C GLY A 275 16.75 5.60 -15.03
N ALA A 276 16.98 5.50 -16.34
CA ALA A 276 16.64 4.32 -17.12
C ALA A 276 17.72 3.23 -17.12
N GLU A 277 18.90 3.51 -16.55
CA GLU A 277 19.98 2.57 -16.43
C GLU A 277 19.58 1.37 -15.56
N SER A 278 20.06 0.20 -15.93
CA SER A 278 19.78 -1.07 -15.24
C SER A 278 18.29 -1.50 -15.26
N THR A 279 17.43 -0.83 -16.04
CA THR A 279 16.08 -1.29 -16.29
C THR A 279 16.11 -2.68 -16.93
N THR A 280 15.29 -3.58 -16.42
CA THR A 280 15.12 -4.93 -16.97
C THR A 280 13.84 -5.02 -17.79
N VAL A 281 13.86 -5.80 -18.89
CA VAL A 281 12.68 -6.00 -19.71
C VAL A 281 12.78 -7.28 -20.55
N VAL A 282 11.70 -8.06 -20.59
CA VAL A 282 11.50 -9.16 -21.51
C VAL A 282 10.45 -8.77 -22.56
N LYS A 283 10.72 -9.05 -23.84
CA LYS A 283 9.81 -8.79 -24.95
C LYS A 283 9.62 -10.07 -25.74
N ALA A 284 8.36 -10.43 -26.00
CA ALA A 284 8.00 -11.59 -26.84
C ALA A 284 6.99 -11.17 -27.91
N PHE A 285 7.16 -11.72 -29.13
CA PHE A 285 6.21 -11.66 -30.20
C PHE A 285 5.60 -13.08 -30.34
N ILE A 286 4.29 -13.17 -30.26
CA ILE A 286 3.53 -14.40 -30.33
C ILE A 286 2.79 -14.40 -31.68
N ASP A 287 3.04 -15.38 -32.51
CA ASP A 287 2.35 -15.63 -33.76
C ASP A 287 1.54 -16.92 -33.64
N TRP A 288 0.20 -16.77 -33.65
CA TRP A 288 -0.69 -17.93 -33.54
C TRP A 288 -0.83 -18.69 -34.84
N ALA A 289 -0.60 -18.06 -36.00
CA ALA A 289 -0.64 -18.74 -37.28
C ALA A 289 0.55 -19.69 -37.44
N ASP A 290 1.74 -19.23 -37.08
CA ASP A 290 2.97 -20.03 -37.11
C ASP A 290 3.19 -20.83 -35.82
N ARG A 291 2.36 -20.61 -34.81
CA ARG A 291 2.49 -21.20 -33.46
C ARG A 291 3.90 -21.06 -32.88
N SER A 292 4.40 -19.83 -32.92
CA SER A 292 5.75 -19.53 -32.49
C SER A 292 5.78 -18.33 -31.52
N ILE A 293 6.71 -18.37 -30.56
CA ILE A 293 7.09 -17.27 -29.67
C ILE A 293 8.52 -16.90 -30.02
N THR A 294 8.72 -15.68 -30.53
CA THR A 294 10.05 -15.11 -30.67
C THR A 294 10.27 -14.10 -29.54
N TYR A 295 11.36 -14.23 -28.79
CA TYR A 295 11.61 -13.41 -27.61
C TYR A 295 13.06 -12.94 -27.51
N SER A 296 13.24 -11.86 -26.76
CA SER A 296 14.53 -11.30 -26.35
C SER A 296 14.40 -10.76 -24.93
N ASN A 297 15.45 -10.87 -24.13
CA ASN A 297 15.43 -10.50 -22.72
C ASN A 297 16.63 -9.61 -22.38
N ALA A 298 16.35 -8.47 -21.77
CA ALA A 298 17.33 -7.50 -21.30
C ALA A 298 17.43 -7.52 -19.77
N GLY A 299 18.06 -8.56 -19.22
CA GLY A 299 18.33 -8.72 -17.79
C GLY A 299 17.10 -9.00 -16.91
N HIS A 300 15.96 -9.28 -17.51
CA HIS A 300 14.73 -9.57 -16.79
C HIS A 300 14.63 -11.06 -16.44
N LEU A 301 13.71 -11.41 -15.51
CA LEU A 301 13.39 -12.82 -15.24
C LEU A 301 12.86 -13.51 -16.50
N PRO A 302 13.18 -14.80 -16.70
CA PRO A 302 12.74 -15.54 -17.87
C PRO A 302 11.22 -15.74 -17.84
N ALA A 303 10.55 -15.54 -18.98
CA ALA A 303 9.16 -15.92 -19.13
C ALA A 303 9.00 -17.45 -18.98
N ALA A 304 7.88 -17.89 -18.42
CA ALA A 304 7.57 -19.32 -18.23
C ALA A 304 6.55 -19.78 -19.28
N LEU A 305 6.86 -20.84 -20.01
CA LEU A 305 5.97 -21.52 -20.95
C LEU A 305 5.49 -22.83 -20.32
N LEU A 306 4.21 -22.90 -20.00
CA LEU A 306 3.54 -24.12 -19.56
C LEU A 306 3.01 -24.87 -20.78
N HIS A 307 3.55 -26.04 -21.03
CA HIS A 307 3.11 -26.92 -22.09
C HIS A 307 1.82 -27.66 -21.74
N THR A 308 1.16 -28.22 -22.74
CA THR A 308 -0.11 -28.96 -22.56
C THR A 308 0.05 -30.26 -21.78
N ASP A 309 1.27 -30.83 -21.75
CA ASP A 309 1.62 -32.00 -20.95
C ASP A 309 1.90 -31.68 -19.46
N GLY A 310 1.83 -30.41 -19.09
CA GLY A 310 2.08 -29.92 -17.74
C GLY A 310 3.54 -29.57 -17.43
N SER A 311 4.46 -29.78 -18.38
CA SER A 311 5.85 -29.35 -18.22
C SER A 311 5.99 -27.85 -18.34
N VAL A 312 6.96 -27.27 -17.62
CA VAL A 312 7.24 -25.83 -17.63
C VAL A 312 8.66 -25.60 -18.17
N GLU A 313 8.77 -24.79 -19.21
CA GLU A 313 10.04 -24.33 -19.79
C GLU A 313 10.24 -22.84 -19.48
N PHE A 314 11.40 -22.47 -18.91
CA PHE A 314 11.80 -21.06 -18.80
C PHE A 314 12.52 -20.61 -20.06
N LEU A 315 12.08 -19.46 -20.62
CA LEU A 315 12.60 -18.93 -21.88
C LEU A 315 13.84 -18.07 -21.64
N ASP A 316 14.99 -18.68 -21.47
CA ASP A 316 16.26 -18.08 -21.04
C ASP A 316 17.34 -18.01 -22.15
N ARG A 317 17.12 -18.61 -23.34
CA ARG A 317 18.12 -18.73 -24.43
C ARG A 317 18.50 -17.40 -25.09
N ALA A 318 17.73 -16.34 -24.88
CA ALA A 318 17.97 -15.01 -25.44
C ALA A 318 18.20 -13.94 -24.36
N THR A 319 18.88 -14.31 -23.28
CA THR A 319 19.21 -13.40 -22.16
C THR A 319 20.43 -12.53 -22.51
N ASP A 320 20.34 -11.26 -22.17
CA ASP A 320 21.31 -10.21 -22.41
C ASP A 320 21.30 -9.20 -21.24
N PRO A 321 22.34 -8.42 -21.00
CA PRO A 321 22.38 -7.45 -19.91
C PRO A 321 21.23 -6.43 -19.93
N PRO A 322 20.85 -5.85 -18.76
CA PRO A 322 19.84 -4.80 -18.64
C PRO A 322 20.09 -3.62 -19.59
N LEU A 323 19.09 -2.75 -19.74
CA LEU A 323 19.22 -1.53 -20.54
C LEU A 323 20.36 -0.66 -19.98
N GLY A 324 21.12 -0.06 -20.88
CA GLY A 324 22.28 0.78 -20.52
C GLY A 324 23.58 0.01 -20.20
N ALA A 325 23.52 -1.26 -19.85
CA ALA A 325 24.70 -2.05 -19.46
C ALA A 325 25.49 -2.64 -20.65
N ARG A 326 25.01 -2.48 -21.88
CA ARG A 326 25.65 -3.04 -23.09
C ARG A 326 26.65 -2.11 -23.76
N PRO A 327 27.76 -2.65 -24.30
CA PRO A 327 28.59 -1.91 -25.28
C PRO A 327 27.78 -1.54 -26.53
N HIS A 328 28.10 -0.39 -27.12
CA HIS A 328 27.53 0.00 -28.41
C HIS A 328 27.89 -1.03 -29.50
N HIS A 329 26.97 -1.37 -30.39
CA HIS A 329 27.18 -2.08 -31.65
C HIS A 329 27.04 -3.60 -31.69
N GLN A 330 26.53 -4.26 -30.66
CA GLN A 330 26.15 -5.67 -30.83
C GLN A 330 24.61 -5.81 -30.84
N PRO A 331 23.99 -6.45 -31.84
CA PRO A 331 22.57 -6.72 -31.85
C PRO A 331 22.19 -7.62 -30.66
N ARG A 332 21.02 -7.41 -30.05
CA ARG A 332 20.53 -8.29 -28.99
C ARG A 332 20.22 -9.67 -29.51
N PRO A 333 20.46 -10.71 -28.72
CA PRO A 333 20.03 -12.06 -29.09
C PRO A 333 18.50 -12.15 -29.09
N GLN A 334 17.97 -12.99 -29.96
CA GLN A 334 16.59 -13.47 -29.89
C GLN A 334 16.56 -14.97 -30.10
N ALA A 335 15.55 -15.62 -29.53
CA ALA A 335 15.28 -17.02 -29.72
C ALA A 335 13.82 -17.25 -30.08
N THR A 336 13.56 -18.34 -30.78
CA THR A 336 12.19 -18.74 -31.13
C THR A 336 11.92 -20.12 -30.57
N VAL A 337 10.72 -20.30 -30.02
CA VAL A 337 10.19 -21.59 -29.53
C VAL A 337 8.80 -21.81 -30.12
N GLY A 338 8.49 -23.04 -30.51
CA GLY A 338 7.15 -23.43 -30.93
C GLY A 338 6.26 -23.71 -29.73
N PHE A 339 4.94 -23.60 -29.91
CA PHE A 339 3.97 -23.98 -28.88
C PHE A 339 2.82 -24.81 -29.44
N ASP A 340 2.23 -25.66 -28.60
CA ASP A 340 1.01 -26.37 -28.91
C ASP A 340 -0.21 -25.51 -28.51
N THR A 341 -1.28 -25.61 -29.30
CA THR A 341 -2.55 -24.94 -28.96
C THR A 341 -3.02 -25.38 -27.59
N GLY A 342 -3.21 -24.43 -26.72
CA GLY A 342 -3.58 -24.66 -25.31
C GLY A 342 -2.41 -24.57 -24.34
N ALA A 343 -1.17 -24.34 -24.78
CA ALA A 343 -0.07 -23.91 -23.92
C ALA A 343 -0.35 -22.54 -23.27
N THR A 344 0.37 -22.20 -22.22
CA THR A 344 0.20 -20.92 -21.52
C THR A 344 1.56 -20.24 -21.34
N LEU A 345 1.68 -18.99 -21.79
CA LEU A 345 2.86 -18.15 -21.57
C LEU A 345 2.61 -17.20 -20.42
N VAL A 346 3.57 -17.12 -19.50
CA VAL A 346 3.51 -16.25 -18.31
C VAL A 346 4.73 -15.34 -18.26
N LEU A 347 4.50 -14.04 -18.24
CA LEU A 347 5.51 -13.02 -17.99
C LEU A 347 5.20 -12.32 -16.67
N TYR A 348 6.21 -12.00 -15.89
CA TYR A 348 6.04 -11.51 -14.52
C TYR A 348 7.26 -10.72 -14.08
N THR A 349 7.08 -9.82 -13.10
CA THR A 349 8.17 -9.14 -12.41
C THR A 349 8.56 -9.90 -11.14
N ASP A 350 9.68 -9.50 -10.54
CA ASP A 350 10.31 -10.20 -9.41
C ASP A 350 9.42 -10.26 -8.17
N GLY A 351 8.55 -9.24 -7.93
CA GLY A 351 7.60 -9.25 -6.81
C GLY A 351 6.70 -10.48 -6.74
N LEU A 352 6.53 -11.22 -7.85
CA LEU A 352 5.78 -12.49 -7.86
C LEU A 352 6.57 -13.63 -7.23
N VAL A 353 7.89 -13.68 -7.42
CA VAL A 353 8.72 -14.85 -7.10
C VAL A 353 9.75 -14.57 -6.02
N GLU A 354 10.24 -13.33 -5.90
CA GLU A 354 11.27 -12.96 -4.95
C GLU A 354 10.73 -12.84 -3.53
N ARG A 355 11.50 -13.39 -2.58
CA ARG A 355 11.26 -13.23 -1.15
C ARG A 355 12.55 -12.85 -0.44
N ARG A 356 12.47 -11.93 0.49
CA ARG A 356 13.63 -11.43 1.22
C ARG A 356 14.37 -12.57 1.93
N GLY A 357 15.65 -12.75 1.57
CA GLY A 357 16.52 -13.79 2.15
C GLY A 357 16.35 -15.19 1.55
N GLU A 358 15.63 -15.34 0.46
CA GLU A 358 15.45 -16.57 -0.31
C GLU A 358 16.20 -16.46 -1.65
N ASP A 359 16.76 -17.57 -2.13
CA ASP A 359 17.36 -17.61 -3.48
C ASP A 359 16.26 -17.53 -4.53
N ILE A 360 16.50 -16.78 -5.62
CA ILE A 360 15.53 -16.59 -6.69
C ILE A 360 15.09 -17.90 -7.33
N ASP A 361 15.98 -18.91 -7.40
CA ASP A 361 15.70 -20.24 -7.95
C ASP A 361 14.61 -20.97 -7.16
N VAL A 362 14.48 -20.70 -5.85
CA VAL A 362 13.39 -21.24 -5.02
C VAL A 362 12.05 -20.64 -5.44
N GLY A 363 12.02 -19.33 -5.72
CA GLY A 363 10.85 -18.64 -6.24
C GLY A 363 10.43 -19.15 -7.61
N LEU A 364 11.39 -19.31 -8.53
CA LEU A 364 11.15 -19.88 -9.86
C LEU A 364 10.62 -21.33 -9.80
N THR A 365 11.17 -22.15 -8.91
CA THR A 365 10.69 -23.52 -8.67
C THR A 365 9.24 -23.51 -8.16
N ARG A 366 8.91 -22.60 -7.27
CA ARG A 366 7.56 -22.41 -6.74
C ARG A 366 6.59 -22.03 -7.85
N LEU A 367 6.96 -21.07 -8.71
CA LEU A 367 6.18 -20.67 -9.88
C LEU A 367 5.94 -21.86 -10.82
N ALA A 368 6.99 -22.59 -11.18
CA ALA A 368 6.88 -23.78 -12.05
C ALA A 368 5.94 -24.82 -11.47
N THR A 369 6.04 -25.09 -10.16
CA THR A 369 5.17 -26.04 -9.45
C THR A 369 3.70 -25.62 -9.48
N THR A 370 3.43 -24.34 -9.22
CA THR A 370 2.07 -23.79 -9.26
C THR A 370 1.48 -23.87 -10.67
N LEU A 371 2.25 -23.52 -11.70
CA LEU A 371 1.83 -23.63 -13.11
C LEU A 371 1.52 -25.09 -13.49
N ALA A 372 2.43 -26.01 -13.20
CA ALA A 372 2.28 -27.44 -13.53
C ALA A 372 1.05 -28.10 -12.89
N SER A 373 0.59 -27.58 -11.76
CA SER A 373 -0.61 -28.06 -11.06
C SER A 373 -1.93 -27.70 -11.77
N ARG A 374 -1.90 -26.81 -12.80
CA ARG A 374 -3.10 -26.23 -13.44
C ARG A 374 -3.02 -26.12 -14.96
N PRO A 375 -2.67 -27.18 -15.69
CA PRO A 375 -2.35 -27.09 -17.13
C PRO A 375 -3.53 -26.66 -18.02
N ALA A 376 -4.78 -26.80 -17.57
CA ALA A 376 -5.98 -26.51 -18.36
C ALA A 376 -6.75 -25.26 -17.89
N SER A 377 -6.20 -24.47 -16.96
CA SER A 377 -6.88 -23.27 -16.45
C SER A 377 -6.99 -22.18 -17.51
N ASP A 378 -8.09 -21.43 -17.50
CA ASP A 378 -8.19 -20.19 -18.27
C ASP A 378 -7.24 -19.12 -17.70
N PRO A 379 -6.86 -18.08 -18.50
CA PRO A 379 -5.88 -17.08 -18.07
C PRO A 379 -6.26 -16.33 -16.79
N GLU A 380 -7.53 -15.99 -16.60
CA GLU A 380 -7.99 -15.24 -15.43
C GLU A 380 -7.85 -16.09 -14.15
N THR A 381 -8.34 -17.34 -14.20
CA THR A 381 -8.21 -18.29 -13.09
C THR A 381 -6.73 -18.59 -12.78
N MET A 382 -5.89 -18.72 -13.81
CA MET A 382 -4.45 -18.93 -13.63
C MET A 382 -3.79 -17.72 -12.97
N ALA A 383 -4.09 -16.50 -13.41
CA ALA A 383 -3.52 -15.29 -12.85
C ALA A 383 -3.90 -15.11 -11.36
N ASP A 384 -5.17 -15.35 -11.01
CA ASP A 384 -5.63 -15.27 -9.63
C ASP A 384 -4.99 -16.34 -8.73
N ALA A 385 -4.83 -17.56 -9.25
CA ALA A 385 -4.14 -18.63 -8.53
C ALA A 385 -2.66 -18.31 -8.28
N LEU A 386 -1.95 -17.78 -9.28
CA LEU A 386 -0.55 -17.39 -9.14
C LEU A 386 -0.39 -16.32 -8.06
N LEU A 387 -1.21 -15.27 -8.07
CA LEU A 387 -1.16 -14.25 -7.03
C LEU A 387 -1.46 -14.82 -5.65
N SER A 388 -2.52 -15.63 -5.51
CA SER A 388 -2.95 -16.15 -4.22
C SER A 388 -1.97 -17.14 -3.59
N GLU A 389 -1.20 -17.90 -4.39
CA GLU A 389 -0.26 -18.93 -3.91
C GLU A 389 1.17 -18.43 -3.78
N LEU A 390 1.57 -17.47 -4.62
CA LEU A 390 2.95 -17.01 -4.65
C LEU A 390 3.16 -15.76 -3.77
N ILE A 391 2.17 -14.90 -3.65
CA ILE A 391 2.27 -13.73 -2.77
C ILE A 391 1.94 -14.13 -1.33
N PRO A 392 2.80 -13.82 -0.35
CA PRO A 392 2.54 -14.13 1.05
C PRO A 392 1.26 -13.45 1.57
N PRO A 393 0.57 -14.02 2.60
CA PRO A 393 -0.60 -13.38 3.23
C PRO A 393 -0.30 -12.01 3.84
N THR A 394 0.96 -11.71 4.14
CA THR A 394 1.43 -10.39 4.61
C THR A 394 1.46 -9.33 3.51
N GLY A 395 1.13 -9.70 2.27
CA GLY A 395 1.17 -8.88 1.08
C GLY A 395 2.50 -8.96 0.33
N ALA A 396 2.51 -8.42 -0.89
CA ALA A 396 3.71 -8.33 -1.72
C ALA A 396 4.73 -7.37 -1.11
N THR A 397 5.99 -7.79 -1.09
CA THR A 397 7.13 -6.96 -0.63
C THR A 397 7.58 -5.98 -1.70
N ASP A 398 7.34 -6.29 -2.96
CA ASP A 398 7.56 -5.46 -4.12
C ASP A 398 6.34 -5.47 -5.04
N ASP A 399 6.35 -4.59 -6.02
CA ASP A 399 5.28 -4.51 -7.00
C ASP A 399 5.26 -5.76 -7.88
N THR A 400 4.10 -6.10 -8.36
CA THR A 400 3.94 -7.30 -9.17
C THR A 400 3.14 -6.99 -10.43
N ALA A 401 3.78 -7.10 -11.58
CA ALA A 401 3.13 -7.15 -12.87
C ALA A 401 3.09 -8.60 -13.37
N LEU A 402 1.94 -9.06 -13.80
CA LEU A 402 1.73 -10.43 -14.28
C LEU A 402 0.89 -10.42 -15.56
N VAL A 403 1.38 -11.08 -16.59
CA VAL A 403 0.67 -11.31 -17.85
C VAL A 403 0.59 -12.81 -18.10
N VAL A 404 -0.61 -13.32 -18.27
CA VAL A 404 -0.89 -14.74 -18.59
C VAL A 404 -1.57 -14.78 -19.96
N LEU A 405 -0.99 -15.52 -20.89
CA LEU A 405 -1.48 -15.65 -22.25
C LEU A 405 -1.78 -17.12 -22.59
N ARG A 406 -2.98 -17.38 -23.07
CA ARG A 406 -3.36 -18.70 -23.63
C ARG A 406 -2.96 -18.72 -25.12
N LEU A 407 -2.20 -19.75 -25.47
CA LEU A 407 -1.63 -19.94 -26.80
C LEU A 407 -2.47 -20.89 -27.65
#